data_29abc384eb8066345ac1b632f04a0d0b
#
_entry.id   29abc384eb8066345ac1b632f04a0d0b
#
_cell.length_a   1.000
_cell.length_b   1.000
_cell.length_c   1.000
_cell.angle_alpha   90.00
_cell.angle_beta   90.00
_cell.angle_gamma   90.00
#
_symmetry.space_group_name_H-M   'P 1'
#
loop_
_entity.id
_entity.type
_entity.pdbx_description
1 polymer ?
#
loop_
_entity_poly.entity_id
_entity_poly.type
_entity_poly.pdbx_seq_one_letter_code
_entity_poly.pdbx_strand_id
1 'polypeptide(L)'
;MKSALYLACALVFTAAVPAVENPLEPGAALPKPDVKWMDVSGKEISLNSAKGTNGLLIVFGGNQCPYMVRNQERLHNICALARKSGIGVVMVNSNEANRTDGDSFSAMKAYASQHAFQCYYILDKNAELADAFDANHTPECYLFDKNNRLVYKGAIDDNPGNADAVKTRHLQNAITELLAGKSITTNTSSTLGCNIKRNR
;
A
#
# COMPACT_ATOMS: atom_id res chain seq x y z
N MET A 1 -18.82 70.89 3.66
CA MET A 1 -18.83 69.72 4.55
C MET A 1 -18.73 68.50 3.67
N LYS A 2 -17.57 67.84 3.63
CA LYS A 2 -17.34 66.61 2.79
C LYS A 2 -17.27 65.41 3.74
N SER A 3 -18.29 64.57 3.72
CA SER A 3 -18.32 63.33 4.48
C SER A 3 -17.49 62.24 3.75
N ALA A 4 -16.43 61.78 4.40
CA ALA A 4 -15.64 60.64 3.91
C ALA A 4 -16.27 59.36 4.45
N LEU A 5 -16.65 58.48 3.52
CA LEU A 5 -17.20 57.16 3.79
C LEU A 5 -16.01 56.14 3.89
N TYR A 6 -15.70 55.68 5.08
CA TYR A 6 -14.70 54.63 5.28
C TYR A 6 -15.32 53.26 5.02
N LEU A 7 -14.90 52.60 3.95
CA LEU A 7 -15.27 51.23 3.65
C LEU A 7 -14.35 50.27 4.43
N ALA A 8 -14.86 49.67 5.49
CA ALA A 8 -14.13 48.67 6.27
C ALA A 8 -14.17 47.32 5.50
N CYS A 9 -13.02 46.92 4.96
CA CYS A 9 -12.87 45.59 4.34
C CYS A 9 -12.60 44.56 5.45
N ALA A 10 -13.59 43.75 5.79
CA ALA A 10 -13.44 42.67 6.73
C ALA A 10 -12.74 41.48 6.04
N LEU A 11 -11.48 41.23 6.41
CA LEU A 11 -10.74 40.03 6.02
C LEU A 11 -11.30 38.83 6.77
N VAL A 12 -12.03 37.97 6.09
CA VAL A 12 -12.46 36.67 6.62
C VAL A 12 -11.29 35.70 6.54
N PHE A 13 -10.64 35.46 7.69
CA PHE A 13 -9.67 34.38 7.82
C PHE A 13 -10.43 33.05 7.89
N THR A 14 -10.45 32.29 6.82
CA THR A 14 -10.88 30.89 6.85
C THR A 14 -9.73 30.05 7.45
N ALA A 15 -9.85 29.70 8.71
CA ALA A 15 -8.97 28.71 9.32
C ALA A 15 -9.18 27.36 8.62
N ALA A 16 -8.17 26.86 7.95
CA ALA A 16 -8.16 25.50 7.43
C ALA A 16 -8.17 24.54 8.65
N VAL A 17 -9.29 23.86 8.87
CA VAL A 17 -9.37 22.77 9.82
C VAL A 17 -8.48 21.65 9.29
N PRO A 18 -7.47 21.16 10.04
CA PRO A 18 -6.70 20.00 9.61
C PRO A 18 -7.68 18.84 9.38
N ALA A 19 -7.64 18.26 8.20
CA ALA A 19 -8.41 17.05 7.90
C ALA A 19 -7.92 15.96 8.87
N VAL A 20 -8.82 15.48 9.72
CA VAL A 20 -8.58 14.23 10.45
C VAL A 20 -8.47 13.16 9.37
N GLU A 21 -7.27 12.63 9.16
CA GLU A 21 -7.05 11.51 8.25
C GLU A 21 -7.80 10.32 8.85
N ASN A 22 -8.99 10.04 8.31
CA ASN A 22 -9.72 8.83 8.66
C ASN A 22 -8.95 7.62 8.11
N PRO A 23 -8.97 6.47 8.83
CA PRO A 23 -8.40 5.22 8.32
C PRO A 23 -8.85 4.97 6.88
N LEU A 24 -7.92 4.51 6.03
CA LEU A 24 -8.23 4.22 4.63
C LEU A 24 -9.22 3.05 4.54
N GLU A 25 -10.47 3.32 4.15
CA GLU A 25 -11.56 2.35 4.12
C GLU A 25 -11.94 1.95 2.68
N PRO A 26 -12.53 0.75 2.47
CA PRO A 26 -13.05 0.35 1.16
C PRO A 26 -13.93 1.43 0.53
N GLY A 27 -13.70 1.70 -0.76
CA GLY A 27 -14.30 2.82 -1.50
C GLY A 27 -13.43 4.09 -1.53
N ALA A 28 -12.42 4.22 -0.67
CA ALA A 28 -11.50 5.35 -0.69
C ALA A 28 -10.68 5.42 -1.99
N ALA A 29 -10.27 6.62 -2.37
CA ALA A 29 -9.39 6.83 -3.51
C ALA A 29 -7.94 6.39 -3.17
N LEU A 30 -7.19 5.99 -4.21
CA LEU A 30 -5.77 5.65 -4.09
C LEU A 30 -4.97 6.86 -3.57
N PRO A 31 -4.32 6.76 -2.40
CA PRO A 31 -3.48 7.83 -1.88
C PRO A 31 -2.23 8.07 -2.72
N LYS A 32 -1.80 9.32 -2.85
CA LYS A 32 -0.55 9.73 -3.50
C LYS A 32 -0.30 9.07 -4.87
N PRO A 33 -1.28 9.02 -5.80
CA PRO A 33 -1.23 8.20 -7.01
C PRO A 33 -0.12 8.59 -7.97
N ASP A 34 0.26 9.87 -8.01
CA ASP A 34 1.22 10.44 -8.96
C ASP A 34 2.59 10.78 -8.34
N VAL A 35 2.73 10.61 -7.02
CA VAL A 35 4.02 10.79 -6.35
C VAL A 35 5.01 9.73 -6.85
N LYS A 36 6.26 10.15 -7.06
CA LYS A 36 7.34 9.29 -7.55
C LYS A 36 8.08 8.65 -6.39
N TRP A 37 8.26 7.34 -6.50
CA TRP A 37 8.95 6.51 -5.53
C TRP A 37 10.10 5.77 -6.20
N MET A 38 11.24 5.69 -5.51
CA MET A 38 12.41 4.98 -6.02
C MET A 38 12.18 3.46 -5.95
N ASP A 39 12.15 2.81 -7.12
CA ASP A 39 12.11 1.35 -7.24
C ASP A 39 13.52 0.75 -7.17
N VAL A 40 13.63 -0.50 -6.72
CA VAL A 40 14.90 -1.23 -6.63
C VAL A 40 15.64 -1.35 -7.97
N SER A 41 14.98 -1.18 -9.10
CA SER A 41 15.63 -1.07 -10.42
C SER A 41 16.44 0.23 -10.60
N GLY A 42 16.32 1.19 -9.69
CA GLY A 42 16.92 2.52 -9.79
C GLY A 42 16.09 3.52 -10.61
N LYS A 43 14.86 3.16 -10.97
CA LYS A 43 13.91 4.05 -11.67
C LYS A 43 12.87 4.58 -10.69
N GLU A 44 12.38 5.77 -10.96
CA GLU A 44 11.22 6.32 -10.24
C GLU A 44 9.93 5.87 -10.91
N ILE A 45 8.98 5.38 -10.11
CA ILE A 45 7.63 5.01 -10.56
C ILE A 45 6.57 5.70 -9.70
N SER A 46 5.38 5.87 -10.24
CA SER A 46 4.20 6.26 -9.46
C SER A 46 3.21 5.09 -9.37
N LEU A 47 2.32 5.12 -8.39
CA LEU A 47 1.30 4.10 -8.26
C LEU A 47 0.39 4.04 -9.50
N ASN A 48 0.05 5.20 -10.06
CA ASN A 48 -0.70 5.27 -11.33
C ASN A 48 0.07 4.61 -12.49
N SER A 49 1.38 4.82 -12.59
CA SER A 49 2.19 4.20 -13.65
C SER A 49 2.39 2.70 -13.46
N ALA A 50 2.29 2.22 -12.23
CA ALA A 50 2.40 0.78 -11.89
C ALA A 50 1.08 0.03 -12.03
N LYS A 51 -0.05 0.75 -12.11
CA LYS A 51 -1.38 0.16 -12.20
C LYS A 51 -1.56 -0.62 -13.50
N GLY A 52 -2.15 -1.81 -13.39
CA GLY A 52 -2.58 -2.60 -14.54
C GLY A 52 -3.97 -2.20 -15.04
N THR A 53 -4.42 -2.86 -16.11
CA THR A 53 -5.73 -2.61 -16.74
C THR A 53 -6.92 -2.92 -15.82
N ASN A 54 -6.75 -3.85 -14.87
CA ASN A 54 -7.80 -4.31 -13.97
C ASN A 54 -7.64 -3.80 -12.53
N GLY A 55 -6.54 -3.12 -12.21
CA GLY A 55 -6.33 -2.54 -10.88
C GLY A 55 -4.88 -2.54 -10.42
N LEU A 56 -4.70 -2.37 -9.11
CA LEU A 56 -3.40 -2.29 -8.45
C LEU A 56 -3.44 -3.01 -7.10
N LEU A 57 -2.49 -3.90 -6.89
CA LEU A 57 -2.20 -4.51 -5.60
C LEU A 57 -0.98 -3.83 -4.98
N ILE A 58 -1.13 -3.34 -3.76
CA ILE A 58 -0.04 -2.78 -2.95
C ILE A 58 0.14 -3.68 -1.74
N VAL A 59 1.40 -4.05 -1.45
CA VAL A 59 1.74 -4.89 -0.29
C VAL A 59 2.85 -4.20 0.48
N PHE A 60 2.55 -3.75 1.70
CA PHE A 60 3.57 -3.29 2.63
C PHE A 60 4.35 -4.49 3.16
N GLY A 61 5.66 -4.43 3.04
CA GLY A 61 6.56 -5.52 3.40
C GLY A 61 7.90 -5.02 3.91
N GLY A 62 8.73 -5.94 4.39
CA GLY A 62 10.09 -5.66 4.85
C GLY A 62 10.96 -6.90 4.74
N ASN A 63 12.25 -6.72 4.47
CA ASN A 63 13.17 -7.83 4.19
C ASN A 63 13.37 -8.75 5.40
N GLN A 64 13.34 -8.17 6.61
CA GLN A 64 13.63 -8.88 7.85
C GLN A 64 12.39 -9.35 8.63
N CYS A 65 11.20 -9.16 8.08
CA CYS A 65 9.97 -9.54 8.77
C CYS A 65 9.74 -11.06 8.71
N PRO A 66 9.71 -11.79 9.85
CA PRO A 66 9.45 -13.24 9.86
C PRO A 66 8.12 -13.62 9.21
N TYR A 67 7.10 -12.75 9.28
CA TYR A 67 5.83 -13.00 8.61
C TYR A 67 5.93 -12.84 7.10
N MET A 68 6.81 -11.97 6.58
CA MET A 68 7.10 -11.92 5.14
C MET A 68 7.74 -13.22 4.67
N VAL A 69 8.72 -13.74 5.41
CA VAL A 69 9.39 -15.01 5.09
C VAL A 69 8.38 -16.17 5.07
N ARG A 70 7.54 -16.31 6.10
CA ARG A 70 6.52 -17.37 6.18
C ARG A 70 5.45 -17.28 5.09
N ASN A 71 5.20 -16.08 4.58
CA ASN A 71 4.19 -15.83 3.54
C ASN A 71 4.78 -15.73 2.13
N GLN A 72 6.08 -15.92 1.96
CA GLN A 72 6.79 -15.63 0.72
C GLN A 72 6.25 -16.39 -0.49
N GLU A 73 6.05 -17.70 -0.38
CA GLU A 73 5.50 -18.51 -1.46
C GLU A 73 4.07 -18.08 -1.81
N ARG A 74 3.23 -17.83 -0.80
CA ARG A 74 1.86 -17.36 -0.99
C ARG A 74 1.81 -16.00 -1.66
N LEU A 75 2.67 -15.06 -1.24
CA LEU A 75 2.82 -13.76 -1.89
C LEU A 75 3.29 -13.90 -3.33
N HIS A 76 4.28 -14.74 -3.58
CA HIS A 76 4.76 -15.00 -4.94
C HIS A 76 3.61 -15.48 -5.85
N ASN A 77 2.84 -16.46 -5.40
CA ASN A 77 1.71 -17.01 -6.16
C ASN A 77 0.62 -15.97 -6.40
N ILE A 78 0.28 -15.15 -5.39
CA ILE A 78 -0.70 -14.07 -5.52
C ILE A 78 -0.20 -12.96 -6.46
N CYS A 79 1.06 -12.56 -6.34
CA CYS A 79 1.64 -11.57 -7.25
C CYS A 79 1.65 -12.06 -8.70
N ALA A 80 1.96 -13.33 -8.93
CA ALA A 80 1.90 -13.95 -10.24
C ALA A 80 0.46 -13.97 -10.81
N LEU A 81 -0.52 -14.37 -9.98
CA LEU A 81 -1.94 -14.34 -10.33
C LEU A 81 -2.39 -12.92 -10.69
N ALA A 82 -2.11 -11.94 -9.85
CA ALA A 82 -2.49 -10.55 -10.05
C ALA A 82 -1.95 -10.01 -11.38
N ARG A 83 -0.65 -10.18 -11.62
CA ARG A 83 -0.01 -9.72 -12.86
C ARG A 83 -0.57 -10.40 -14.12
N LYS A 84 -0.74 -11.73 -14.08
CA LYS A 84 -1.34 -12.48 -15.18
C LYS A 84 -2.76 -12.00 -15.50
N SER A 85 -3.44 -11.48 -14.48
CA SER A 85 -4.81 -10.96 -14.59
C SER A 85 -4.87 -9.46 -14.86
N GLY A 86 -3.76 -8.81 -15.26
CA GLY A 86 -3.75 -7.39 -15.57
C GLY A 86 -3.88 -6.46 -14.35
N ILE A 87 -3.58 -6.96 -13.15
CA ILE A 87 -3.46 -6.14 -11.93
C ILE A 87 -1.98 -5.82 -11.72
N GLY A 88 -1.64 -4.53 -11.65
CA GLY A 88 -0.29 -4.08 -11.28
C GLY A 88 0.06 -4.49 -9.86
N VAL A 89 1.34 -4.70 -9.55
CA VAL A 89 1.78 -5.08 -8.20
C VAL A 89 2.94 -4.21 -7.77
N VAL A 90 2.81 -3.62 -6.58
CA VAL A 90 3.85 -2.81 -5.93
C VAL A 90 4.07 -3.33 -4.50
N MET A 91 5.28 -3.79 -4.23
CA MET A 91 5.76 -4.02 -2.87
C MET A 91 6.31 -2.70 -2.32
N VAL A 92 6.04 -2.41 -1.05
CA VAL A 92 6.44 -1.15 -0.39
C VAL A 92 7.23 -1.46 0.86
N ASN A 93 8.45 -0.93 0.97
CA ASN A 93 9.24 -1.01 2.19
C ASN A 93 9.24 0.34 2.91
N SER A 94 8.52 0.39 4.03
CA SER A 94 8.35 1.59 4.87
C SER A 94 9.12 1.49 6.21
N ASN A 95 10.05 0.54 6.35
CA ASN A 95 10.83 0.33 7.57
C ASN A 95 11.97 1.35 7.70
N GLU A 96 11.65 2.61 7.91
CA GLU A 96 12.61 3.71 7.93
C GLU A 96 13.68 3.55 9.03
N ALA A 97 13.32 3.06 10.21
CA ALA A 97 14.26 2.83 11.30
C ALA A 97 15.33 1.76 10.98
N ASN A 98 15.10 0.91 9.97
CA ASN A 98 16.04 -0.14 9.54
C ASN A 98 16.78 0.23 8.24
N ARG A 99 16.73 1.51 7.78
CA ARG A 99 17.33 1.94 6.51
C ARG A 99 18.84 1.85 6.46
N THR A 100 19.50 1.89 7.61
CA THR A 100 20.95 1.73 7.72
C THR A 100 21.39 0.25 7.83
N ASP A 101 20.41 -0.67 7.88
CA ASP A 101 20.63 -2.10 8.08
C ASP A 101 19.82 -2.93 7.04
N GLY A 102 19.12 -3.94 7.46
CA GLY A 102 18.48 -4.95 6.63
C GLY A 102 17.37 -4.47 5.69
N ASP A 103 16.85 -3.26 5.85
CA ASP A 103 15.91 -2.60 4.94
C ASP A 103 16.55 -1.43 4.17
N SER A 104 17.89 -1.37 4.09
CA SER A 104 18.62 -0.42 3.24
C SER A 104 18.27 -0.64 1.76
N PHE A 105 18.45 0.39 0.92
CA PHE A 105 18.14 0.27 -0.51
C PHE A 105 18.94 -0.84 -1.20
N SER A 106 20.21 -1.03 -0.80
CA SER A 106 21.05 -2.14 -1.28
C SER A 106 20.51 -3.50 -0.83
N ALA A 107 20.06 -3.62 0.44
CA ALA A 107 19.44 -4.83 0.95
C ALA A 107 18.10 -5.13 0.25
N MET A 108 17.29 -4.12 -0.04
CA MET A 108 16.06 -4.28 -0.83
C MET A 108 16.36 -4.82 -2.23
N LYS A 109 17.39 -4.30 -2.91
CA LYS A 109 17.83 -4.81 -4.23
C LYS A 109 18.25 -6.28 -4.15
N ALA A 110 19.07 -6.63 -3.17
CA ALA A 110 19.52 -7.99 -2.96
C ALA A 110 18.34 -8.93 -2.69
N TYR A 111 17.41 -8.52 -1.81
CA TYR A 111 16.20 -9.26 -1.47
C TYR A 111 15.31 -9.50 -2.68
N ALA A 112 15.03 -8.46 -3.46
CA ALA A 112 14.23 -8.58 -4.68
C ALA A 112 14.86 -9.52 -5.71
N SER A 113 16.18 -9.47 -5.88
CA SER A 113 16.92 -10.37 -6.76
C SER A 113 16.90 -11.82 -6.27
N GLN A 114 17.17 -12.04 -4.98
CA GLN A 114 17.18 -13.37 -4.36
C GLN A 114 15.83 -14.07 -4.47
N HIS A 115 14.74 -13.32 -4.34
CA HIS A 115 13.37 -13.82 -4.38
C HIS A 115 12.69 -13.67 -5.75
N ALA A 116 13.48 -13.33 -6.78
CA ALA A 116 13.02 -13.18 -8.17
C ALA A 116 11.75 -12.33 -8.29
N PHE A 117 11.69 -11.19 -7.61
CA PHE A 117 10.55 -10.28 -7.67
C PHE A 117 10.29 -9.86 -9.12
N GLN A 118 9.08 -10.06 -9.55
CA GLN A 118 8.61 -9.64 -10.87
C GLN A 118 7.60 -8.49 -10.77
N CYS A 119 7.68 -7.72 -9.70
CA CYS A 119 6.86 -6.55 -9.42
C CYS A 119 7.78 -5.40 -8.98
N TYR A 120 7.24 -4.19 -8.93
CA TYR A 120 7.97 -3.07 -8.34
C TYR A 120 8.19 -3.31 -6.84
N TYR A 121 9.35 -2.89 -6.34
CA TYR A 121 9.65 -2.86 -4.91
C TYR A 121 10.20 -1.49 -4.56
N ILE A 122 9.35 -0.62 -4.03
CA ILE A 122 9.66 0.78 -3.81
C ILE A 122 10.13 1.06 -2.38
N LEU A 123 11.03 2.02 -2.28
CA LEU A 123 11.49 2.58 -1.02
C LEU A 123 10.52 3.69 -0.60
N ASP A 124 9.83 3.48 0.49
CA ASP A 124 8.97 4.48 1.13
C ASP A 124 9.76 5.22 2.20
N LYS A 125 10.33 6.35 1.81
CA LYS A 125 11.12 7.20 2.71
C LYS A 125 10.22 7.83 3.77
N ASN A 126 10.69 7.86 5.01
CA ASN A 126 9.97 8.38 6.18
C ASN A 126 8.61 7.70 6.45
N ALA A 127 8.32 6.55 5.83
CA ALA A 127 7.03 5.87 5.89
C ALA A 127 5.83 6.72 5.40
N GLU A 128 6.07 7.67 4.48
CA GLU A 128 5.06 8.62 4.01
C GLU A 128 3.89 7.94 3.28
N LEU A 129 4.18 6.85 2.56
CA LEU A 129 3.14 6.08 1.89
C LEU A 129 2.39 5.21 2.90
N ALA A 130 3.11 4.59 3.84
CA ALA A 130 2.48 3.82 4.92
C ALA A 130 1.52 4.70 5.75
N ASP A 131 1.91 5.95 6.05
CA ASP A 131 1.06 6.89 6.78
C ASP A 131 -0.19 7.27 5.96
N ALA A 132 -0.03 7.52 4.66
CA ALA A 132 -1.16 7.84 3.78
C ALA A 132 -2.15 6.66 3.60
N PHE A 133 -1.71 5.42 3.82
CA PHE A 133 -2.52 4.21 3.76
C PHE A 133 -3.05 3.77 5.12
N ASP A 134 -2.61 4.41 6.22
CA ASP A 134 -2.79 3.90 7.59
C ASP A 134 -2.27 2.46 7.75
N ALA A 135 -1.21 2.12 7.00
CA ALA A 135 -0.59 0.80 7.03
C ALA A 135 0.29 0.67 8.27
N ASN A 136 0.12 -0.41 9.03
CA ASN A 136 0.80 -0.58 10.30
C ASN A 136 1.59 -1.90 10.41
N HIS A 137 1.34 -2.85 9.51
CA HIS A 137 1.91 -4.19 9.58
C HIS A 137 2.62 -4.60 8.30
N THR A 138 3.43 -5.65 8.38
CA THR A 138 4.06 -6.33 7.24
C THR A 138 3.90 -7.85 7.40
N PRO A 139 3.30 -8.57 6.41
CA PRO A 139 2.65 -8.05 5.21
C PRO A 139 1.28 -7.43 5.52
N GLU A 140 0.94 -6.31 4.84
CA GLU A 140 -0.40 -5.74 4.81
C GLU A 140 -0.75 -5.38 3.37
N CYS A 141 -1.94 -5.76 2.91
CA CYS A 141 -2.32 -5.74 1.50
C CYS A 141 -3.47 -4.76 1.24
N TYR A 142 -3.39 -4.04 0.11
CA TYR A 142 -4.40 -3.11 -0.37
C TYR A 142 -4.65 -3.36 -1.86
N LEU A 143 -5.88 -3.72 -2.21
CA LEU A 143 -6.28 -3.97 -3.60
C LEU A 143 -7.19 -2.83 -4.06
N PHE A 144 -6.80 -2.19 -5.17
CA PHE A 144 -7.56 -1.13 -5.83
C PHE A 144 -8.10 -1.63 -7.17
N ASP A 145 -9.28 -1.20 -7.52
CA ASP A 145 -9.88 -1.44 -8.83
C ASP A 145 -9.25 -0.56 -9.93
N LYS A 146 -9.69 -0.73 -11.16
CA LYS A 146 -9.27 0.08 -12.33
C LYS A 146 -9.55 1.58 -12.18
N ASN A 147 -10.48 1.97 -11.33
CA ASN A 147 -10.87 3.36 -11.07
C ASN A 147 -10.12 3.96 -9.86
N ASN A 148 -9.07 3.30 -9.35
CA ASN A 148 -8.34 3.69 -8.16
C ASN A 148 -9.22 3.72 -6.89
N ARG A 149 -10.20 2.84 -6.78
CA ARG A 149 -11.01 2.68 -5.56
C ARG A 149 -10.53 1.47 -4.79
N LEU A 150 -10.29 1.64 -3.49
CA LEU A 150 -9.93 0.55 -2.59
C LEU A 150 -11.08 -0.45 -2.52
N VAL A 151 -10.82 -1.71 -2.83
CA VAL A 151 -11.82 -2.78 -2.79
C VAL A 151 -11.51 -3.83 -1.72
N TYR A 152 -10.25 -3.92 -1.29
CA TYR A 152 -9.85 -4.80 -0.19
C TYR A 152 -8.65 -4.24 0.56
N LYS A 153 -8.64 -4.36 1.91
CA LYS A 153 -7.47 -4.16 2.75
C LYS A 153 -7.36 -5.27 3.81
N GLY A 154 -6.13 -5.67 4.14
CA GLY A 154 -5.89 -6.63 5.22
C GLY A 154 -4.83 -7.68 4.92
N ALA A 155 -5.02 -8.87 5.48
CA ALA A 155 -4.11 -9.99 5.42
C ALA A 155 -4.12 -10.71 4.06
N ILE A 156 -3.10 -11.53 3.81
CA ILE A 156 -3.06 -12.46 2.67
C ILE A 156 -4.14 -13.54 2.85
N ASP A 157 -4.22 -14.10 4.05
CA ASP A 157 -5.15 -15.16 4.44
C ASP A 157 -5.41 -15.14 5.95
N ASP A 158 -6.17 -16.12 6.45
CA ASP A 158 -6.56 -16.22 7.85
C ASP A 158 -5.50 -16.90 8.75
N ASN A 159 -4.38 -17.36 8.19
CA ASN A 159 -3.32 -18.01 8.97
C ASN A 159 -1.90 -17.61 8.50
N PRO A 160 -1.41 -16.42 8.87
CA PRO A 160 -0.11 -15.93 8.42
C PRO A 160 1.07 -16.75 8.99
N GLY A 161 0.84 -17.54 10.03
CA GLY A 161 1.86 -18.36 10.69
C GLY A 161 2.06 -19.75 10.09
N ASN A 162 1.01 -20.33 9.51
CA ASN A 162 1.02 -21.71 9.01
C ASN A 162 0.18 -21.86 7.74
N ALA A 163 0.85 -22.11 6.61
CA ALA A 163 0.22 -22.24 5.30
C ALA A 163 -0.78 -23.42 5.23
N ASP A 164 -0.47 -24.53 5.92
CA ASP A 164 -1.30 -25.75 5.90
C ASP A 164 -2.60 -25.59 6.71
N ALA A 165 -2.63 -24.61 7.60
CA ALA A 165 -3.81 -24.30 8.41
C ALA A 165 -4.71 -23.21 7.82
N VAL A 166 -4.38 -22.69 6.63
CA VAL A 166 -5.19 -21.67 5.94
C VAL A 166 -6.53 -22.24 5.51
N LYS A 167 -7.61 -21.61 5.99
CA LYS A 167 -9.00 -21.94 5.63
C LYS A 167 -9.57 -20.92 4.64
N THR A 168 -9.19 -19.66 4.79
CA THR A 168 -9.71 -18.54 3.97
C THR A 168 -8.58 -17.75 3.34
N ARG A 169 -8.53 -17.74 2.01
CA ARG A 169 -7.55 -17.00 1.21
C ARG A 169 -8.09 -15.62 0.87
N HIS A 170 -8.11 -14.72 1.85
CA HIS A 170 -8.76 -13.40 1.77
C HIS A 170 -8.39 -12.61 0.52
N LEU A 171 -7.11 -12.36 0.29
CA LEU A 171 -6.64 -11.56 -0.85
C LEU A 171 -6.89 -12.26 -2.19
N GLN A 172 -6.69 -13.57 -2.27
CA GLN A 172 -6.97 -14.34 -3.49
C GLN A 172 -8.45 -14.30 -3.86
N ASN A 173 -9.34 -14.41 -2.86
CA ASN A 173 -10.79 -14.33 -3.06
C ASN A 173 -11.17 -12.93 -3.56
N ALA A 174 -10.65 -11.87 -2.92
CA ALA A 174 -10.88 -10.49 -3.34
C ALA A 174 -10.43 -10.24 -4.79
N ILE A 175 -9.25 -10.72 -5.19
CA ILE A 175 -8.79 -10.64 -6.59
C ILE A 175 -9.75 -11.37 -7.54
N THR A 176 -10.18 -12.57 -7.17
CA THR A 176 -11.09 -13.38 -8.01
C THR A 176 -12.45 -12.71 -8.18
N GLU A 177 -13.01 -12.16 -7.10
CA GLU A 177 -14.29 -11.43 -7.12
C GLU A 177 -14.18 -10.12 -7.93
N LEU A 178 -13.09 -9.37 -7.78
CA LEU A 178 -12.80 -8.16 -8.56
C LEU A 178 -12.78 -8.47 -10.07
N LEU A 179 -12.07 -9.51 -10.48
CA LEU A 179 -11.94 -9.90 -11.88
C LEU A 179 -13.26 -10.42 -12.45
N ALA A 180 -14.10 -11.00 -11.63
CA ALA A 180 -15.46 -11.42 -12.01
C ALA A 180 -16.47 -10.26 -12.04
N GLY A 181 -16.06 -9.02 -11.71
CA GLY A 181 -16.95 -7.87 -11.63
C GLY A 181 -17.97 -7.96 -10.48
N LYS A 182 -17.68 -8.78 -9.47
CA LYS A 182 -18.53 -8.96 -8.29
C LYS A 182 -18.14 -7.98 -7.18
N SER A 183 -19.08 -7.73 -6.28
CA SER A 183 -18.76 -7.08 -5.00
C SER A 183 -17.85 -7.98 -4.17
N ILE A 184 -16.86 -7.38 -3.50
CA ILE A 184 -15.95 -8.14 -2.64
C ILE A 184 -16.69 -8.55 -1.38
N THR A 185 -16.82 -9.85 -1.15
CA THR A 185 -17.56 -10.41 -0.02
C THR A 185 -16.90 -10.07 1.33
N THR A 186 -15.57 -10.17 1.39
CA THR A 186 -14.76 -9.78 2.56
C THR A 186 -13.81 -8.68 2.11
N ASN A 187 -14.20 -7.44 2.28
CA ASN A 187 -13.43 -6.27 1.83
C ASN A 187 -12.39 -5.77 2.85
N THR A 188 -12.44 -6.28 4.08
CA THR A 188 -11.44 -6.04 5.12
C THR A 188 -11.15 -7.30 5.90
N SER A 189 -9.91 -7.48 6.35
CA SER A 189 -9.54 -8.55 7.28
C SER A 189 -8.47 -8.06 8.25
N SER A 190 -8.42 -8.66 9.44
CA SER A 190 -7.39 -8.36 10.43
C SER A 190 -6.01 -8.77 9.94
N THR A 191 -5.03 -7.90 10.11
CA THR A 191 -3.64 -8.16 9.74
C THR A 191 -2.84 -8.58 10.96
N LEU A 192 -2.14 -9.69 10.86
CA LEU A 192 -1.14 -10.13 11.82
C LEU A 192 0.23 -10.12 11.15
N GLY A 193 1.16 -9.34 11.68
CA GLY A 193 2.48 -9.13 11.09
C GLY A 193 3.43 -8.38 12.02
N CYS A 194 4.62 -8.07 11.52
CA CYS A 194 5.53 -7.16 12.18
C CYS A 194 5.02 -5.72 12.04
N ASN A 195 5.18 -4.90 13.07
CA ASN A 195 4.92 -3.47 12.93
C ASN A 195 5.89 -2.84 11.93
N ILE A 196 5.41 -1.90 11.12
CA ILE A 196 6.25 -1.04 10.29
C ILE A 196 7.19 -0.22 11.20
N LYS A 197 8.48 -0.21 10.88
CA LYS A 197 9.54 0.41 11.70
C LYS A 197 9.72 1.88 11.31
N ARG A 198 8.84 2.75 11.82
CA ARG A 198 8.94 4.20 11.63
C ARG A 198 10.05 4.80 12.51
N ASN A 199 10.69 5.87 12.03
CA ASN A 199 11.47 6.75 12.90
C ASN A 199 10.47 7.60 13.71
N ARG A 200 10.50 7.48 15.02
CA ARG A 200 9.76 8.33 15.94
C ARG A 200 10.71 9.33 16.58
#